data_7194979f88e07c4c4a223eb3673ecafd
#
_entry.id   7194979f88e07c4c4a223eb3673ecafd
#
_cell.length_a   1.000
_cell.length_b   1.000
_cell.length_c   1.000
_cell.angle_alpha   90.00
_cell.angle_beta   90.00
_cell.angle_gamma   90.00
#
_symmetry.space_group_name_H-M   'P 1'
#
loop_
_entity.id
_entity.type
_entity.pdbx_description
1 polymer ?
#
loop_
_entity_poly.entity_id
_entity_poly.type
_entity_poly.pdbx_seq_one_letter_code
_entity_poly.pdbx_strand_id
1 'polypeptide(L)'
;IPYYDTATKKVRRYFPDFLIKVKTKDGKLKTHLIEVKPTKDLRPPVSGKGKKKSTVLYEMKTYQMNRDKFASARKWCDDRNIIFDIWTEKHLRQKG
;
A
#
# COMPACT_ATOMS: atom_id res chain seq x y z
N ILE A 1 4.16 4.17 -10.61
CA ILE A 1 4.19 2.71 -10.78
C ILE A 1 2.92 2.27 -11.47
N PRO A 2 3.03 1.65 -12.65
CA PRO A 2 1.84 1.09 -13.28
C PRO A 2 1.37 -0.16 -12.54
N TYR A 3 0.07 -0.33 -12.43
CA TYR A 3 -0.52 -1.54 -11.88
C TYR A 3 -1.81 -1.87 -12.64
N TYR A 4 -2.18 -3.14 -12.60
CA TYR A 4 -3.43 -3.59 -13.21
C TYR A 4 -4.51 -3.64 -12.14
N ASP A 5 -5.53 -2.80 -12.31
CA ASP A 5 -6.69 -2.75 -11.41
C ASP A 5 -7.69 -3.83 -11.84
N THR A 6 -7.77 -4.91 -11.08
CA THR A 6 -8.63 -6.04 -11.42
C THR A 6 -10.12 -5.71 -11.32
N ALA A 7 -10.48 -4.72 -10.49
CA ALA A 7 -11.88 -4.32 -10.34
C ALA A 7 -12.40 -3.57 -11.57
N THR A 8 -11.58 -2.71 -12.18
CA THR A 8 -11.98 -1.92 -13.36
C THR A 8 -11.42 -2.48 -14.66
N LYS A 9 -10.53 -3.48 -14.58
CA LYS A 9 -9.84 -4.11 -15.72
C LYS A 9 -9.07 -3.09 -16.56
N LYS A 10 -8.42 -2.13 -15.88
CA LYS A 10 -7.63 -1.08 -16.52
C LYS A 10 -6.26 -0.99 -15.89
N VAL A 11 -5.26 -0.56 -16.68
CA VAL A 11 -3.94 -0.20 -16.17
C VAL A 11 -4.04 1.23 -15.61
N ARG A 12 -3.61 1.38 -14.37
CA ARG A 12 -3.61 2.67 -13.68
C ARG A 12 -2.21 2.99 -13.18
N ARG A 13 -2.01 4.22 -12.73
CA ARG A 13 -0.76 4.65 -12.11
C ARG A 13 -0.92 4.74 -10.61
N TYR A 14 0.10 4.29 -9.90
CA TYR A 14 0.16 4.37 -8.46
C TYR A 14 1.29 5.31 -8.04
N PHE A 15 0.97 6.27 -7.18
CA PHE A 15 1.92 7.24 -6.65
C PHE A 15 2.05 7.03 -5.14
N PRO A 16 3.10 6.32 -4.67
CA PRO A 16 3.34 6.15 -3.24
C PRO A 16 3.60 7.48 -2.54
N ASP A 17 3.40 7.50 -1.22
CA ASP A 17 3.49 8.74 -0.45
C ASP A 17 4.92 9.28 -0.34
N PHE A 18 5.89 8.39 -0.05
CA PHE A 18 7.25 8.85 0.22
C PHE A 18 8.30 7.95 -0.42
N LEU A 19 9.34 8.60 -0.92
CA LEU A 19 10.57 7.93 -1.34
C LEU A 19 11.69 8.48 -0.47
N ILE A 20 12.32 7.62 0.34
CA ILE A 20 13.40 8.05 1.22
C ILE A 20 14.67 7.21 0.98
N LYS A 21 15.81 7.86 1.16
CA LYS A 21 17.11 7.19 1.12
C LYS A 21 17.68 7.17 2.51
N VAL A 22 18.09 5.99 2.96
CA VAL A 22 18.64 5.79 4.31
C VAL A 22 20.04 5.24 4.20
N LYS A 23 20.98 5.87 4.91
CA LYS A 23 22.34 5.38 5.00
C LYS A 23 22.42 4.28 6.05
N THR A 24 22.88 3.10 5.67
CA THR A 24 23.02 1.98 6.59
C THR A 24 24.34 2.10 7.38
N LYS A 25 24.48 1.26 8.43
CA LYS A 25 25.69 1.28 9.29
C LYS A 25 26.97 0.96 8.53
N ASP A 26 26.87 0.19 7.45
CA ASP A 26 28.02 -0.15 6.60
C ASP A 26 28.32 0.90 5.52
N GLY A 27 27.64 2.06 5.58
CA GLY A 27 27.88 3.17 4.67
C GLY A 27 27.14 3.08 3.34
N LYS A 28 26.32 2.06 3.12
CA LYS A 28 25.56 1.91 1.90
C LYS A 28 24.25 2.68 1.98
N LEU A 29 23.75 3.13 0.82
CA LEU A 29 22.47 3.80 0.73
C LEU A 29 21.39 2.79 0.34
N LYS A 30 20.31 2.77 1.09
CA LYS A 30 19.10 2.00 0.74
C LYS A 30 17.95 2.95 0.48
N THR A 31 17.21 2.68 -0.59
CA THR A 31 16.04 3.46 -0.95
C THR A 31 14.79 2.73 -0.49
N HIS A 32 13.91 3.44 0.21
CA HIS A 32 12.64 2.92 0.69
C HIS A 32 11.51 3.68 0.04
N LEU A 33 10.53 2.94 -0.47
CA LEU A 33 9.28 3.49 -0.97
C LEU A 33 8.22 3.20 0.09
N ILE A 34 7.58 4.24 0.61
CA ILE A 34 6.71 4.12 1.78
C ILE A 34 5.31 4.57 1.44
N GLU A 35 4.35 3.71 1.76
CA GLU A 35 2.93 4.01 1.72
C GLU A 35 2.40 4.08 3.14
N VAL A 36 1.66 5.15 3.47
CA VAL A 36 1.04 5.30 4.80
C VAL A 36 -0.43 4.95 4.68
N LYS A 37 -0.87 3.96 5.46
CA LYS A 37 -2.25 3.49 5.48
C LYS A 37 -2.69 3.20 6.91
N PRO A 38 -3.95 3.53 7.27
CA PRO A 38 -4.49 3.06 8.54
C PRO A 38 -4.56 1.53 8.56
N THR A 39 -4.35 0.95 9.73
CA THR A 39 -4.39 -0.52 9.89
C THR A 39 -5.70 -1.10 9.36
N LYS A 40 -6.81 -0.40 9.58
CA LYS A 40 -8.14 -0.87 9.11
C LYS A 40 -8.20 -1.09 7.61
N ASP A 41 -7.44 -0.31 6.84
CA ASP A 41 -7.44 -0.41 5.37
C ASP A 41 -6.63 -1.59 4.86
N LEU A 42 -5.83 -2.22 5.73
CA LEU A 42 -5.03 -3.39 5.39
C LEU A 42 -5.78 -4.71 5.66
N ARG A 43 -6.99 -4.63 6.20
CA ARG A 43 -7.83 -5.78 6.50
C ARG A 43 -8.96 -5.88 5.49
N PRO A 44 -9.43 -7.11 5.17
CA PRO A 44 -10.62 -7.26 4.35
C PRO A 44 -11.81 -6.57 5.00
N PRO A 45 -12.66 -5.89 4.24
CA PRO A 45 -13.87 -5.30 4.80
C PRO A 45 -14.80 -6.36 5.34
N VAL A 46 -15.50 -6.03 6.43
CA VAL A 46 -16.44 -6.93 7.10
C VAL A 46 -17.84 -6.42 6.87
N SER A 47 -18.76 -7.29 6.45
CA SER A 47 -20.17 -6.93 6.43
C SER A 47 -20.67 -6.93 7.88
N GLY A 48 -21.28 -5.82 8.30
CA GLY A 48 -21.78 -5.67 9.67
C GLY A 48 -23.18 -5.11 9.69
N LYS A 49 -23.82 -5.19 10.85
CA LYS A 49 -25.14 -4.59 11.06
C LYS A 49 -25.06 -3.09 10.75
N GLY A 50 -26.01 -2.59 9.97
CA GLY A 50 -26.10 -1.20 9.62
C GLY A 50 -25.33 -0.76 8.38
N LYS A 51 -24.51 -1.65 7.79
CA LYS A 51 -23.84 -1.35 6.54
C LYS A 51 -24.70 -1.71 5.34
N LYS A 52 -24.85 -0.77 4.42
CA LYS A 52 -25.54 -1.03 3.17
C LYS A 52 -24.70 -1.92 2.27
N LYS A 53 -25.36 -2.71 1.40
CA LYS A 53 -24.64 -3.56 0.44
C LYS A 53 -23.71 -2.74 -0.46
N SER A 54 -24.15 -1.54 -0.86
CA SER A 54 -23.32 -0.66 -1.70
C SER A 54 -22.06 -0.20 -0.99
N THR A 55 -22.13 0.04 0.32
CA THR A 55 -20.95 0.41 1.12
C THR A 55 -19.97 -0.74 1.22
N VAL A 56 -20.46 -1.95 1.52
CA VAL A 56 -19.61 -3.14 1.60
C VAL A 56 -18.94 -3.41 0.25
N LEU A 57 -19.70 -3.29 -0.84
CA LEU A 57 -19.16 -3.52 -2.18
C LEU A 57 -18.08 -2.50 -2.53
N TYR A 58 -18.27 -1.24 -2.18
CA TYR A 58 -17.29 -0.18 -2.38
C TYR A 58 -16.01 -0.47 -1.59
N GLU A 59 -16.15 -0.86 -0.32
CA GLU A 59 -15.00 -1.19 0.53
C GLU A 59 -14.22 -2.39 -0.02
N MET A 60 -14.93 -3.40 -0.54
CA MET A 60 -14.27 -4.56 -1.15
C MET A 60 -13.49 -4.19 -2.40
N LYS A 61 -14.05 -3.33 -3.24
CA LYS A 61 -13.35 -2.85 -4.45
C LYS A 61 -12.11 -2.04 -4.08
N THR A 62 -12.21 -1.17 -3.08
CA THR A 62 -11.10 -0.37 -2.61
C THR A 62 -10.00 -1.26 -2.03
N TYR A 63 -10.38 -2.26 -1.24
CA TYR A 63 -9.43 -3.22 -0.67
C TYR A 63 -8.69 -3.98 -1.77
N GLN A 64 -9.42 -4.46 -2.78
CA GLN A 64 -8.80 -5.19 -3.89
C GLN A 64 -7.88 -4.28 -4.70
N MET A 65 -8.27 -3.04 -4.94
CA MET A 65 -7.45 -2.06 -5.63
C MET A 65 -6.14 -1.83 -4.88
N ASN A 66 -6.19 -1.69 -3.55
CA ASN A 66 -5.00 -1.51 -2.74
C ASN A 66 -4.09 -2.74 -2.81
N ARG A 67 -4.63 -3.94 -2.79
CA ARG A 67 -3.85 -5.16 -2.94
C ARG A 67 -3.13 -5.19 -4.28
N ASP A 68 -3.82 -4.81 -5.36
CA ASP A 68 -3.23 -4.76 -6.70
C ASP A 68 -2.09 -3.73 -6.75
N LYS A 69 -2.30 -2.56 -6.16
CA LYS A 69 -1.27 -1.52 -6.06
C LYS A 69 -0.03 -2.02 -5.32
N PHE A 70 -0.24 -2.64 -4.17
CA PHE A 70 0.87 -3.07 -3.31
C PHE A 70 1.65 -4.22 -3.93
N ALA A 71 0.97 -5.16 -4.59
CA ALA A 71 1.64 -6.24 -5.29
C ALA A 71 2.52 -5.71 -6.43
N SER A 72 2.00 -4.78 -7.22
CA SER A 72 2.76 -4.16 -8.31
C SER A 72 3.90 -3.30 -7.79
N ALA A 73 3.68 -2.55 -6.70
CA ALA A 73 4.70 -1.73 -6.07
C ALA A 73 5.85 -2.59 -5.54
N ARG A 74 5.52 -3.71 -4.90
CA ARG A 74 6.53 -4.63 -4.36
C ARG A 74 7.42 -5.18 -5.46
N LYS A 75 6.81 -5.64 -6.56
CA LYS A 75 7.56 -6.15 -7.72
C LYS A 75 8.41 -5.05 -8.36
N TRP A 76 7.84 -3.87 -8.56
CA TRP A 76 8.54 -2.73 -9.15
C TRP A 76 9.75 -2.36 -8.31
N CYS A 77 9.61 -2.37 -6.99
CA CYS A 77 10.70 -2.08 -6.06
C CYS A 77 11.75 -3.18 -6.06
N ASP A 78 11.33 -4.45 -6.06
CA ASP A 78 12.25 -5.58 -6.10
C ASP A 78 13.14 -5.53 -7.36
N ASP A 79 12.55 -5.19 -8.51
CA ASP A 79 13.28 -5.08 -9.77
C ASP A 79 14.33 -3.97 -9.75
N ARG A 80 14.17 -2.98 -8.86
CA ARG A 80 15.04 -1.80 -8.76
C ARG A 80 15.87 -1.75 -7.49
N ASN A 81 15.86 -2.83 -6.73
CA ASN A 81 16.57 -2.90 -5.44
C ASN A 81 16.11 -1.79 -4.47
N ILE A 82 14.81 -1.53 -4.45
CA ILE A 82 14.15 -0.60 -3.54
C ILE A 82 13.31 -1.42 -2.56
N ILE A 83 13.29 -1.00 -1.29
CA ILE A 83 12.48 -1.65 -0.26
C ILE A 83 11.12 -0.99 -0.22
N PHE A 84 10.06 -1.78 -0.38
CA PHE A 84 8.69 -1.29 -0.27
C PHE A 84 8.13 -1.57 1.11
N ASP A 85 7.69 -0.52 1.82
CA ASP A 85 7.13 -0.62 3.16
C ASP A 85 5.77 0.06 3.24
N ILE A 86 4.89 -0.52 4.04
CA ILE A 86 3.61 0.09 4.39
C ILE A 86 3.67 0.46 5.86
N TRP A 87 3.53 1.76 6.16
CA TRP A 87 3.52 2.26 7.53
C TRP A 87 2.08 2.53 7.97
N THR A 88 1.76 2.11 9.18
CA THR A 88 0.47 2.34 9.80
C THR A 88 0.62 3.31 10.97
N GLU A 89 -0.50 3.68 11.58
CA GLU A 89 -0.50 4.50 12.80
C GLU A 89 0.32 3.86 13.92
N LYS A 90 0.44 2.53 13.91
CA LYS A 90 1.25 1.83 14.91
C LYS A 90 2.73 2.14 14.75
N HIS A 91 3.21 2.22 13.51
CA HIS A 91 4.60 2.60 13.24
C HIS A 91 4.89 4.04 13.67
N LEU A 92 3.94 4.95 13.41
CA LEU A 92 4.10 6.35 13.76
C LEU A 92 4.09 6.57 15.28
N ARG A 93 3.31 5.76 16.01
CA ARG A 93 3.26 5.83 17.47
C ARG A 93 4.54 5.34 18.13
N GLN A 94 5.17 4.32 17.57
CA GLN A 94 6.40 3.75 18.14
C GLN A 94 7.59 4.69 18.06
N LYS A 95 7.54 5.69 17.19
CA LYS A 95 8.62 6.67 17.00
C LYS A 95 8.38 7.97 17.76
N GLY A 96 7.24 8.09 18.40
CA GLY A 96 6.88 9.29 19.17
C GLY A 96 7.46 9.35 20.55
#